data_3c7ea2fbc1bcf6195f022fefb4cbd06a
#
_entry.id   3c7ea2fbc1bcf6195f022fefb4cbd06a
#
_cell.length_a   1.000
_cell.length_b   1.000
_cell.length_c   1.000
_cell.angle_alpha   90.00
_cell.angle_beta   90.00
_cell.angle_gamma   90.00
#
_symmetry.space_group_name_H-M   'P 1'
#
loop_
_entity.id
_entity.type
_entity.pdbx_description
1 polymer ?
#
loop_
_entity_poly.entity_id
_entity_poly.type
_entity_poly.pdbx_seq_one_letter_code
_entity_poly.pdbx_strand_id
1 'polypeptide(L)'
;MPKGPKKATSHGNDLIDVPVSFFYLSTREDDTKLPGIYNFNPYETLNDNEAKLVKGIHSCLWGERVASVERMWYQLFPRLTAVAEKAWSMPERMNYDDFTKRLLMQLPRLEAMEVKYRLPDLTGLNRGNVFVSTDTVKVFCIDPSVTIRYTKDGTMPQQTSPVYTGPMAVTETTHLVFRAFGRDGRKGDAFRSDFVKDQLHEAVTTEQQLQTGLSNLWYDYPGDWC
;
A
#
# COMPACT_ATOMS: atom_id res chain seq x y z
N MET A 1 8.95 6.40 25.41
CA MET A 1 10.00 5.35 25.55
C MET A 1 10.78 5.30 24.24
N PRO A 2 12.12 5.13 24.28
CA PRO A 2 12.88 4.97 23.04
C PRO A 2 12.38 3.74 22.28
N LYS A 3 12.27 3.87 20.95
CA LYS A 3 11.90 2.76 20.05
C LYS A 3 12.97 1.65 20.13
N GLY A 4 12.62 0.41 19.82
CA GLY A 4 13.48 -0.77 19.96
C GLY A 4 14.91 -0.59 19.42
N PRO A 5 15.12 -0.11 18.16
CA PRO A 5 16.45 0.14 17.61
C PRO A 5 17.29 1.09 18.49
N LYS A 6 16.75 2.25 18.87
CA LYS A 6 17.43 3.22 19.73
C LYS A 6 17.81 2.64 21.09
N LYS A 7 16.94 1.81 21.67
CA LYS A 7 17.22 1.16 22.95
C LYS A 7 18.38 0.17 22.85
N ALA A 8 18.41 -0.66 21.79
CA ALA A 8 19.48 -1.65 21.59
C ALA A 8 20.84 -0.97 21.37
N THR A 9 20.90 -0.01 20.45
CA THR A 9 22.16 0.65 20.06
C THR A 9 22.70 1.59 21.14
N SER A 10 21.83 2.23 21.95
CA SER A 10 22.28 3.05 23.08
C SER A 10 22.98 2.24 24.19
N HIS A 11 22.78 0.91 24.22
CA HIS A 11 23.52 0.00 25.09
C HIS A 11 24.75 -0.63 24.43
N GLY A 12 25.13 -0.17 23.22
CA GLY A 12 26.28 -0.67 22.48
C GLY A 12 26.06 -2.02 21.78
N ASN A 13 24.81 -2.48 21.65
CA ASN A 13 24.53 -3.74 20.97
C ASN A 13 24.45 -3.55 19.46
N ASP A 14 25.00 -4.51 18.71
CA ASP A 14 24.74 -4.65 17.28
C ASP A 14 23.27 -4.93 17.01
N LEU A 15 22.76 -4.42 15.90
CA LEU A 15 21.35 -4.50 15.53
C LEU A 15 21.18 -5.05 14.10
N ILE A 16 20.32 -6.05 13.96
CA ILE A 16 19.64 -6.37 12.69
C ILE A 16 18.19 -5.93 12.85
N ASP A 17 17.76 -4.94 12.07
CA ASP A 17 16.43 -4.34 12.23
C ASP A 17 15.36 -5.13 11.45
N VAL A 18 14.25 -5.44 12.12
CA VAL A 18 13.14 -6.23 11.59
C VAL A 18 11.80 -5.58 11.96
N PRO A 19 11.51 -4.38 11.47
CA PRO A 19 10.26 -3.72 11.83
C PRO A 19 9.05 -4.44 11.24
N VAL A 20 8.09 -4.79 12.11
CA VAL A 20 6.89 -5.55 11.76
C VAL A 20 6.10 -4.86 10.64
N SER A 21 5.92 -3.55 10.72
CA SER A 21 5.11 -2.78 9.76
C SER A 21 5.66 -2.76 8.33
N PHE A 22 6.93 -3.11 8.13
CA PHE A 22 7.58 -3.03 6.81
C PHE A 22 8.12 -4.36 6.30
N PHE A 23 8.65 -5.21 7.20
CA PHE A 23 9.41 -6.40 6.79
C PHE A 23 8.77 -7.74 7.17
N TYR A 24 7.56 -7.71 7.77
CA TYR A 24 6.76 -8.93 7.93
C TYR A 24 5.94 -9.17 6.67
N LEU A 25 6.49 -9.93 5.72
CA LEU A 25 5.88 -10.17 4.42
C LEU A 25 4.68 -11.12 4.47
N SER A 26 4.45 -11.77 5.61
CA SER A 26 3.26 -12.61 5.89
C SER A 26 2.07 -11.83 6.47
N THR A 27 2.17 -10.52 6.70
CA THR A 27 1.03 -9.69 7.12
C THR A 27 -0.04 -9.58 6.04
N ARG A 28 -1.18 -8.98 6.38
CA ARG A 28 -2.23 -8.72 5.38
C ARG A 28 -1.65 -7.88 4.24
N GLU A 29 -2.13 -8.12 3.03
CA GLU A 29 -1.59 -7.53 1.81
C GLU A 29 -1.61 -5.99 1.82
N ASP A 30 -2.53 -5.40 2.59
CA ASP A 30 -2.68 -3.94 2.71
C ASP A 30 -1.65 -3.27 3.63
N ASP A 31 -1.02 -4.03 4.53
CA ASP A 31 -0.21 -3.47 5.61
C ASP A 31 1.22 -3.16 5.18
N THR A 32 1.73 -3.89 4.17
CA THR A 32 3.13 -3.77 3.76
C THR A 32 3.25 -3.47 2.27
N LYS A 33 3.23 -2.19 1.92
CA LYS A 33 3.31 -1.72 0.53
C LYS A 33 4.76 -1.52 0.09
N LEU A 34 5.00 -1.72 -1.20
CA LEU A 34 6.32 -1.57 -1.81
C LEU A 34 7.01 -0.22 -1.51
N PRO A 35 6.34 0.95 -1.62
CA PRO A 35 6.95 2.22 -1.26
C PRO A 35 7.37 2.30 0.21
N GLY A 36 6.57 1.74 1.12
CA GLY A 36 6.88 1.73 2.55
C GLY A 36 8.15 0.94 2.87
N ILE A 37 8.31 -0.24 2.25
CA ILE A 37 9.53 -1.05 2.38
C ILE A 37 10.74 -0.27 1.86
N TYR A 38 10.62 0.28 0.65
CA TYR A 38 11.73 0.96 -0.01
C TYR A 38 12.19 2.22 0.74
N ASN A 39 11.24 3.03 1.23
CA ASN A 39 11.52 4.30 1.91
C ASN A 39 11.80 4.14 3.41
N PHE A 40 11.68 2.94 3.97
CA PHE A 40 12.03 2.71 5.38
C PHE A 40 13.46 3.14 5.67
N ASN A 41 13.67 3.90 6.76
CA ASN A 41 14.98 4.32 7.19
C ASN A 41 15.35 3.71 8.56
N PRO A 42 16.25 2.72 8.60
CA PRO A 42 16.67 2.10 9.87
C PRO A 42 17.46 3.05 10.78
N TYR A 43 17.93 4.17 10.26
CA TYR A 43 18.78 5.12 10.97
C TYR A 43 18.03 6.35 11.52
N GLU A 44 16.72 6.50 11.24
CA GLU A 44 15.94 7.72 11.47
C GLU A 44 16.05 8.29 12.90
N THR A 45 16.20 7.43 13.91
CA THR A 45 16.25 7.83 15.32
C THR A 45 17.63 7.69 15.95
N LEU A 46 18.64 7.32 15.17
CA LEU A 46 19.98 6.97 15.64
C LEU A 46 20.97 8.13 15.37
N ASN A 47 21.94 8.29 16.29
CA ASN A 47 23.10 9.12 16.03
C ASN A 47 24.18 8.34 15.24
N ASP A 48 25.25 9.01 14.79
CA ASP A 48 26.29 8.42 13.94
C ASP A 48 27.00 7.20 14.60
N ASN A 49 27.16 7.19 15.91
CA ASN A 49 27.79 6.06 16.61
C ASN A 49 26.83 4.88 16.70
N GLU A 50 25.57 5.13 16.99
CA GLU A 50 24.51 4.12 17.03
C GLU A 50 24.24 3.55 15.62
N ALA A 51 24.28 4.37 14.59
CA ALA A 51 24.08 3.93 13.19
C ALA A 51 25.13 2.90 12.78
N LYS A 52 26.39 2.99 13.26
CA LYS A 52 27.44 1.99 13.00
C LYS A 52 27.15 0.60 13.57
N LEU A 53 26.25 0.53 14.54
CA LEU A 53 25.82 -0.74 15.15
C LEU A 53 24.71 -1.43 14.35
N VAL A 54 24.07 -0.76 13.39
CA VAL A 54 23.12 -1.39 12.49
C VAL A 54 23.88 -2.21 11.46
N LYS A 55 23.79 -3.54 11.57
CA LYS A 55 24.48 -4.50 10.70
C LYS A 55 23.65 -4.92 9.49
N GLY A 56 22.36 -4.62 9.50
CA GLY A 56 21.48 -4.93 8.37
C GLY A 56 20.01 -4.88 8.72
N ILE A 57 19.21 -5.29 7.76
CA ILE A 57 17.77 -5.50 7.89
C ILE A 57 17.43 -6.95 7.61
N HIS A 58 16.32 -7.41 8.18
CA HIS A 58 15.81 -8.76 7.96
C HIS A 58 14.31 -8.69 7.66
N SER A 59 13.82 -9.54 6.76
CA SER A 59 12.40 -9.71 6.51
C SER A 59 11.94 -11.11 6.91
N CYS A 60 10.69 -11.21 7.38
CA CYS A 60 10.09 -12.45 7.83
C CYS A 60 8.93 -12.87 6.93
N LEU A 61 8.86 -14.15 6.65
CA LEU A 61 7.70 -14.82 6.07
C LEU A 61 7.35 -16.02 6.94
N TRP A 62 6.23 -15.93 7.66
CA TRP A 62 5.79 -16.97 8.57
C TRP A 62 4.81 -17.93 7.91
N GLY A 63 4.96 -19.23 8.20
CA GLY A 63 4.24 -20.30 7.53
C GLY A 63 2.72 -20.34 7.76
N GLU A 64 2.21 -19.73 8.85
CA GLU A 64 0.79 -19.77 9.19
C GLU A 64 -0.15 -19.15 8.14
N ARG A 65 0.40 -18.32 7.24
CA ARG A 65 -0.35 -17.67 6.15
C ARG A 65 0.12 -18.09 4.75
N VAL A 66 0.96 -19.12 4.68
CA VAL A 66 1.57 -19.61 3.44
C VAL A 66 1.06 -21.00 3.18
N ALA A 67 -0.11 -21.12 2.58
CA ALA A 67 -0.78 -22.39 2.32
C ALA A 67 -0.22 -23.14 1.08
N SER A 68 0.52 -22.45 0.20
CA SER A 68 1.08 -23.02 -1.02
C SER A 68 2.33 -22.27 -1.47
N VAL A 69 3.07 -22.85 -2.41
CA VAL A 69 4.25 -22.22 -3.03
C VAL A 69 3.83 -20.96 -3.80
N GLU A 70 2.70 -20.99 -4.50
CA GLU A 70 2.17 -19.80 -5.21
C GLU A 70 1.85 -18.68 -4.23
N ARG A 71 1.26 -19.02 -3.06
CA ARG A 71 1.00 -18.04 -2.01
C ARG A 71 2.30 -17.46 -1.44
N MET A 72 3.34 -18.28 -1.31
CA MET A 72 4.66 -17.82 -0.91
C MET A 72 5.23 -16.81 -1.91
N TRP A 73 5.24 -17.14 -3.22
CA TRP A 73 5.70 -16.22 -4.26
C TRP A 73 4.92 -14.91 -4.28
N TYR A 74 3.59 -15.00 -4.14
CA TYR A 74 2.72 -13.85 -4.06
C TYR A 74 3.06 -12.92 -2.90
N GLN A 75 3.38 -13.47 -1.74
CA GLN A 75 3.76 -12.68 -0.56
C GLN A 75 5.18 -12.13 -0.64
N LEU A 76 6.10 -12.83 -1.26
CA LEU A 76 7.48 -12.39 -1.38
C LEU A 76 7.66 -11.32 -2.47
N PHE A 77 7.18 -11.58 -3.68
CA PHE A 77 7.47 -10.73 -4.83
C PHE A 77 6.31 -9.82 -5.21
N PRO A 78 6.60 -8.56 -5.60
CA PRO A 78 7.92 -7.95 -5.80
C PRO A 78 8.58 -7.36 -4.53
N ARG A 79 7.95 -7.44 -3.36
CA ARG A 79 8.39 -6.79 -2.12
C ARG A 79 9.82 -7.16 -1.70
N LEU A 80 10.19 -8.41 -1.86
CA LEU A 80 11.54 -8.88 -1.54
C LEU A 80 12.63 -8.19 -2.36
N THR A 81 12.33 -7.74 -3.58
CA THR A 81 13.30 -6.97 -4.38
C THR A 81 13.61 -5.61 -3.75
N ALA A 82 12.60 -4.95 -3.15
CA ALA A 82 12.82 -3.71 -2.41
C ALA A 82 13.61 -3.93 -1.12
N VAL A 83 13.35 -5.04 -0.40
CA VAL A 83 14.15 -5.43 0.77
C VAL A 83 15.60 -5.67 0.37
N ALA A 84 15.83 -6.39 -0.72
CA ALA A 84 17.19 -6.69 -1.21
C ALA A 84 17.94 -5.39 -1.59
N GLU A 85 17.30 -4.50 -2.33
CA GLU A 85 17.95 -3.22 -2.68
C GLU A 85 18.24 -2.39 -1.42
N LYS A 86 17.30 -2.33 -0.48
CA LYS A 86 17.49 -1.64 0.80
C LYS A 86 18.66 -2.21 1.61
N ALA A 87 18.84 -3.52 1.59
CA ALA A 87 19.91 -4.18 2.35
C ALA A 87 21.31 -4.00 1.71
N TRP A 88 21.39 -3.86 0.39
CA TRP A 88 22.64 -3.88 -0.36
C TRP A 88 23.05 -2.55 -0.96
N SER A 89 22.17 -1.53 -0.93
CA SER A 89 22.45 -0.20 -1.50
C SER A 89 22.71 0.83 -0.41
N MET A 90 23.66 1.71 -0.67
CA MET A 90 23.89 2.87 0.20
C MET A 90 22.70 3.82 0.12
N PRO A 91 22.25 4.42 1.24
CA PRO A 91 21.07 5.28 1.27
C PRO A 91 21.07 6.40 0.23
N GLU A 92 22.23 7.02 -0.01
CA GLU A 92 22.41 8.12 -0.97
C GLU A 92 22.30 7.70 -2.45
N ARG A 93 22.33 6.40 -2.73
CA ARG A 93 22.13 5.82 -4.07
C ARG A 93 20.72 5.33 -4.31
N MET A 94 19.87 5.38 -3.29
CA MET A 94 18.51 4.89 -3.39
C MET A 94 17.61 5.93 -4.06
N ASN A 95 16.87 5.49 -5.09
CA ASN A 95 15.87 6.28 -5.80
C ASN A 95 14.70 5.37 -6.17
N TYR A 96 13.51 5.67 -5.64
CA TYR A 96 12.32 4.83 -5.83
C TYR A 96 11.85 4.79 -7.28
N ASP A 97 11.94 5.91 -8.01
CA ASP A 97 11.53 5.95 -9.42
C ASP A 97 12.46 5.13 -10.31
N ASP A 98 13.76 5.16 -10.02
CA ASP A 98 14.74 4.33 -10.72
C ASP A 98 14.55 2.84 -10.36
N PHE A 99 14.34 2.54 -9.08
CA PHE A 99 14.01 1.19 -8.62
C PHE A 99 12.78 0.64 -9.34
N THR A 100 11.70 1.41 -9.45
CA THR A 100 10.48 0.96 -10.11
C THR A 100 10.69 0.67 -11.60
N LYS A 101 11.48 1.47 -12.31
CA LYS A 101 11.86 1.20 -13.70
C LYS A 101 12.62 -0.12 -13.84
N ARG A 102 13.59 -0.36 -12.98
CA ARG A 102 14.36 -1.62 -12.96
C ARG A 102 13.48 -2.80 -12.55
N LEU A 103 12.58 -2.61 -11.58
CA LEU A 103 11.61 -3.63 -11.18
C LEU A 103 10.77 -4.08 -12.36
N LEU A 104 10.19 -3.14 -13.13
CA LEU A 104 9.38 -3.46 -14.31
C LEU A 104 10.16 -4.30 -15.34
N MET A 105 11.47 -4.11 -15.44
CA MET A 105 12.33 -4.94 -16.29
C MET A 105 12.57 -6.36 -15.72
N GLN A 106 12.40 -6.54 -14.40
CA GLN A 106 12.56 -7.84 -13.74
C GLN A 106 11.27 -8.67 -13.74
N LEU A 107 10.09 -8.04 -13.80
CA LEU A 107 8.82 -8.77 -13.77
C LEU A 107 8.70 -9.86 -14.85
N PRO A 108 9.07 -9.60 -16.13
CA PRO A 108 9.09 -10.65 -17.16
C PRO A 108 10.04 -11.82 -16.85
N ARG A 109 11.13 -11.56 -16.13
CA ARG A 109 12.04 -12.63 -15.70
C ARG A 109 11.42 -13.50 -14.62
N LEU A 110 10.69 -12.90 -13.68
CA LEU A 110 9.93 -13.65 -12.69
C LEU A 110 8.85 -14.50 -13.36
N GLU A 111 8.19 -13.97 -14.40
CA GLU A 111 7.21 -14.71 -15.20
C GLU A 111 7.85 -15.92 -15.91
N ALA A 112 8.99 -15.71 -16.55
CA ALA A 112 9.75 -16.79 -17.21
C ALA A 112 10.23 -17.89 -16.23
N MET A 113 10.40 -17.55 -14.95
CA MET A 113 10.72 -18.48 -13.86
C MET A 113 9.46 -19.07 -13.20
N GLU A 114 8.27 -18.81 -13.74
CA GLU A 114 6.96 -19.22 -13.23
C GLU A 114 6.65 -18.72 -11.81
N VAL A 115 7.33 -17.66 -11.36
CA VAL A 115 7.07 -17.01 -10.08
C VAL A 115 5.75 -16.25 -10.14
N LYS A 116 4.76 -16.69 -9.37
CA LYS A 116 3.43 -16.07 -9.30
C LYS A 116 3.44 -14.85 -8.37
N TYR A 117 4.19 -13.83 -8.75
CA TYR A 117 4.32 -12.60 -7.97
C TYR A 117 3.00 -11.82 -7.89
N ARG A 118 2.84 -11.03 -6.85
CA ARG A 118 1.73 -10.08 -6.68
C ARG A 118 1.86 -8.95 -7.70
N LEU A 119 0.78 -8.65 -8.40
CA LEU A 119 0.75 -7.45 -9.25
C LEU A 119 0.98 -6.20 -8.42
N PRO A 120 1.68 -5.18 -8.95
CA PRO A 120 1.91 -3.94 -8.23
C PRO A 120 0.59 -3.29 -7.79
N ASP A 121 0.64 -2.65 -6.63
CA ASP A 121 -0.52 -2.01 -6.02
C ASP A 121 -1.05 -0.85 -6.87
N LEU A 122 -2.35 -0.65 -6.79
CA LEU A 122 -2.99 0.56 -7.29
C LEU A 122 -2.70 1.73 -6.34
N THR A 123 -2.43 2.90 -6.91
CA THR A 123 -2.13 4.13 -6.19
C THR A 123 -3.02 5.28 -6.67
N GLY A 124 -2.98 6.42 -5.96
CA GLY A 124 -3.82 7.59 -6.26
C GLY A 124 -5.23 7.50 -5.67
N LEU A 125 -5.50 6.54 -4.79
CA LEU A 125 -6.79 6.30 -4.17
C LEU A 125 -6.74 6.49 -2.65
N ASN A 126 -7.80 7.07 -2.09
CA ASN A 126 -8.10 7.06 -0.66
C ASN A 126 -9.27 6.11 -0.40
N ARG A 127 -9.34 5.53 0.80
CA ARG A 127 -10.43 4.61 1.17
C ARG A 127 -11.76 5.34 1.33
N GLY A 128 -11.72 6.55 1.92
CA GLY A 128 -12.90 7.40 2.10
C GLY A 128 -12.65 8.79 1.54
N ASN A 129 -13.64 9.32 0.84
CA ASN A 129 -13.62 10.64 0.22
C ASN A 129 -14.98 11.30 0.46
N VAL A 130 -14.99 12.56 0.89
CA VAL A 130 -16.20 13.37 1.05
C VAL A 130 -16.12 14.55 0.10
N PHE A 131 -17.17 14.81 -0.63
CA PHE A 131 -17.21 15.90 -1.61
C PHE A 131 -18.58 16.57 -1.66
N VAL A 132 -18.64 17.82 -2.07
CA VAL A 132 -19.88 18.63 -2.11
C VAL A 132 -20.54 18.55 -3.47
N SER A 133 -19.83 18.83 -4.55
CA SER A 133 -20.40 18.89 -5.91
C SER A 133 -19.88 17.79 -6.81
N THR A 134 -18.58 17.69 -6.94
CA THR A 134 -17.88 16.75 -7.82
C THR A 134 -16.51 16.43 -7.22
N ASP A 135 -16.09 15.17 -7.35
CA ASP A 135 -14.71 14.73 -7.09
C ASP A 135 -14.17 13.98 -8.32
N THR A 136 -12.85 13.85 -8.40
CA THR A 136 -12.20 13.19 -9.54
C THR A 136 -11.32 12.03 -9.07
N VAL A 137 -11.67 10.84 -9.47
CA VAL A 137 -10.88 9.63 -9.20
C VAL A 137 -9.75 9.50 -10.20
N LYS A 138 -8.53 9.36 -9.69
CA LYS A 138 -7.33 9.05 -10.48
C LYS A 138 -6.68 7.80 -9.93
N VAL A 139 -6.53 6.79 -10.78
CA VAL A 139 -5.95 5.50 -10.40
C VAL A 139 -4.72 5.23 -11.26
N PHE A 140 -3.65 4.82 -10.61
CA PHE A 140 -2.39 4.52 -11.27
C PHE A 140 -1.90 3.13 -10.87
N CYS A 141 -1.15 2.49 -11.76
CA CYS A 141 -0.34 1.33 -11.47
C CYS A 141 1.05 1.58 -12.06
N ILE A 142 2.11 1.20 -11.34
CA ILE A 142 3.49 1.32 -11.84
C ILE A 142 3.73 0.40 -13.04
N ASP A 143 2.99 -0.71 -13.16
CA ASP A 143 3.06 -1.60 -14.30
C ASP A 143 2.03 -1.19 -15.36
N PRO A 144 2.47 -0.62 -16.50
CA PRO A 144 1.58 -0.19 -17.57
C PRO A 144 0.97 -1.36 -18.35
N SER A 145 1.43 -2.58 -18.12
CA SER A 145 0.94 -3.78 -18.82
C SER A 145 -0.37 -4.32 -18.24
N VAL A 146 -0.76 -3.90 -17.03
CA VAL A 146 -2.00 -4.34 -16.40
C VAL A 146 -3.22 -3.59 -16.93
N THR A 147 -4.36 -4.26 -16.93
CA THR A 147 -5.66 -3.63 -17.16
C THR A 147 -6.32 -3.33 -15.83
N ILE A 148 -6.60 -2.06 -15.54
CA ILE A 148 -7.35 -1.67 -14.35
C ILE A 148 -8.84 -1.74 -14.67
N ARG A 149 -9.60 -2.47 -13.85
CA ARG A 149 -11.05 -2.59 -13.95
C ARG A 149 -11.72 -2.12 -12.68
N TYR A 150 -12.98 -1.71 -12.78
CA TYR A 150 -13.70 -1.18 -11.64
C TYR A 150 -15.18 -1.56 -11.63
N THR A 151 -15.81 -1.40 -10.47
CA THR A 151 -17.26 -1.43 -10.25
C THR A 151 -17.69 -0.19 -9.48
N LYS A 152 -18.97 0.17 -9.54
CA LYS A 152 -19.54 1.34 -8.86
C LYS A 152 -20.47 0.99 -7.70
N ASP A 153 -20.72 -0.28 -7.49
CA ASP A 153 -21.70 -0.84 -6.54
C ASP A 153 -21.02 -1.57 -5.38
N GLY A 154 -19.72 -1.43 -5.23
CA GLY A 154 -18.95 -2.12 -4.18
C GLY A 154 -18.68 -3.60 -4.46
N THR A 155 -19.15 -4.16 -5.56
CA THR A 155 -18.86 -5.54 -5.94
C THR A 155 -17.42 -5.71 -6.41
N MET A 156 -16.92 -6.96 -6.36
CA MET A 156 -15.54 -7.27 -6.72
C MET A 156 -15.36 -7.26 -8.26
N PRO A 157 -14.47 -6.41 -8.83
CA PRO A 157 -14.23 -6.40 -10.26
C PRO A 157 -13.78 -7.75 -10.82
N GLN A 158 -14.37 -8.13 -11.96
CA GLN A 158 -14.07 -9.32 -12.73
C GLN A 158 -13.44 -8.94 -14.09
N GLN A 159 -12.98 -9.94 -14.85
CA GLN A 159 -12.40 -9.68 -16.19
C GLN A 159 -13.39 -9.06 -17.18
N THR A 160 -14.67 -9.18 -16.91
CA THR A 160 -15.76 -8.59 -17.72
C THR A 160 -16.18 -7.21 -17.24
N SER A 161 -15.71 -6.76 -16.06
CA SER A 161 -16.06 -5.43 -15.53
C SER A 161 -15.50 -4.31 -16.40
N PRO A 162 -16.09 -3.10 -16.36
CA PRO A 162 -15.61 -1.93 -17.09
C PRO A 162 -14.12 -1.66 -16.90
N VAL A 163 -13.44 -1.24 -17.95
CA VAL A 163 -12.03 -0.86 -17.92
C VAL A 163 -11.92 0.61 -17.49
N TYR A 164 -11.02 0.88 -16.56
CA TYR A 164 -10.64 2.24 -16.22
C TYR A 164 -9.64 2.78 -17.25
N THR A 165 -10.03 3.81 -17.97
CA THR A 165 -9.23 4.40 -19.07
C THR A 165 -8.62 5.74 -18.76
N GLY A 166 -8.93 6.32 -17.59
CA GLY A 166 -8.42 7.63 -17.17
C GLY A 166 -9.27 8.29 -16.09
N PRO A 167 -8.97 9.53 -15.73
CA PRO A 167 -9.67 10.26 -14.67
C PRO A 167 -11.19 10.22 -14.83
N MET A 168 -11.90 9.90 -13.77
CA MET A 168 -13.35 9.72 -13.75
C MET A 168 -14.00 10.64 -12.73
N ALA A 169 -14.99 11.44 -13.16
CA ALA A 169 -15.76 12.28 -12.28
C ALA A 169 -16.76 11.44 -11.46
N VAL A 170 -16.89 11.77 -10.18
CA VAL A 170 -17.89 11.24 -9.25
C VAL A 170 -18.77 12.40 -8.80
N THR A 171 -20.08 12.32 -9.09
CA THR A 171 -21.07 13.36 -8.79
C THR A 171 -22.11 12.92 -7.77
N GLU A 172 -22.17 11.64 -7.47
CA GLU A 172 -23.10 11.03 -6.52
C GLU A 172 -22.35 10.06 -5.58
N THR A 173 -22.92 9.78 -4.41
CA THR A 173 -22.38 8.78 -3.49
C THR A 173 -22.17 7.45 -4.22
N THR A 174 -20.93 6.93 -4.18
CA THR A 174 -20.54 5.79 -5.01
C THR A 174 -19.51 4.93 -4.27
N HIS A 175 -19.69 3.62 -4.32
CA HIS A 175 -18.78 2.64 -3.73
C HIS A 175 -17.91 2.01 -4.83
N LEU A 176 -16.78 2.65 -5.10
CA LEU A 176 -15.87 2.19 -6.14
C LEU A 176 -14.97 1.07 -5.62
N VAL A 177 -14.82 0.03 -6.43
CA VAL A 177 -13.78 -0.98 -6.22
C VAL A 177 -12.95 -1.05 -7.48
N PHE A 178 -11.63 -0.96 -7.35
CA PHE A 178 -10.67 -1.09 -8.43
C PHE A 178 -9.84 -2.34 -8.28
N ARG A 179 -9.46 -2.97 -9.38
CA ARG A 179 -8.60 -4.13 -9.39
C ARG A 179 -7.75 -4.18 -10.65
N ALA A 180 -6.44 -4.47 -10.50
CA ALA A 180 -5.55 -4.72 -11.62
C ALA A 180 -5.69 -6.17 -12.12
N PHE A 181 -5.60 -6.36 -13.44
CA PHE A 181 -5.58 -7.67 -14.10
C PHE A 181 -4.34 -7.74 -14.99
N GLY A 182 -3.53 -8.76 -14.79
CA GLY A 182 -2.38 -9.07 -15.65
C GLY A 182 -2.80 -9.68 -16.98
N ARG A 183 -1.90 -9.70 -17.95
CA ARG A 183 -2.13 -10.28 -19.28
C ARG A 183 -2.41 -11.78 -19.23
N ASP A 184 -1.86 -12.47 -18.26
CA ASP A 184 -2.07 -13.91 -17.99
C ASP A 184 -3.33 -14.20 -17.16
N GLY A 185 -4.17 -13.20 -16.93
CA GLY A 185 -5.40 -13.31 -16.14
C GLY A 185 -5.18 -13.26 -14.62
N ARG A 186 -3.94 -13.10 -14.14
CA ARG A 186 -3.70 -12.86 -12.71
C ARG A 186 -4.44 -11.63 -12.23
N LYS A 187 -4.93 -11.72 -11.01
CA LYS A 187 -5.69 -10.66 -10.35
C LYS A 187 -4.83 -10.03 -9.26
N GLY A 188 -4.68 -8.71 -9.30
CA GLY A 188 -4.11 -7.94 -8.21
C GLY A 188 -5.07 -7.84 -7.04
N ASP A 189 -4.66 -7.15 -5.99
CA ASP A 189 -5.55 -6.84 -4.88
C ASP A 189 -6.59 -5.82 -5.30
N ALA A 190 -7.76 -5.94 -4.70
CA ALA A 190 -8.82 -4.98 -4.92
C ALA A 190 -8.65 -3.81 -3.95
N PHE A 191 -8.83 -2.60 -4.46
CA PHE A 191 -8.86 -1.39 -3.65
C PHE A 191 -10.27 -0.82 -3.63
N ARG A 192 -10.87 -0.73 -2.43
CA ARG A 192 -12.16 -0.09 -2.22
C ARG A 192 -11.96 1.39 -1.88
N SER A 193 -12.72 2.26 -2.56
CA SER A 193 -12.71 3.70 -2.38
C SER A 193 -14.13 4.21 -2.34
N ASP A 194 -14.59 4.61 -1.18
CA ASP A 194 -15.94 5.10 -0.97
C ASP A 194 -15.96 6.63 -1.17
N PHE A 195 -16.90 7.09 -1.96
CA PHE A 195 -17.17 8.50 -2.22
C PHE A 195 -18.53 8.86 -1.65
N VAL A 196 -18.56 9.75 -0.70
CA VAL A 196 -19.79 10.23 -0.06
C VAL A 196 -20.01 11.68 -0.45
N LYS A 197 -21.10 11.91 -1.18
CA LYS A 197 -21.55 13.27 -1.45
C LYS A 197 -22.15 13.86 -0.19
N ASP A 198 -21.52 14.90 0.32
CA ASP A 198 -22.04 15.63 1.46
C ASP A 198 -23.25 16.45 1.01
N GLN A 199 -24.35 16.28 1.73
CA GLN A 199 -25.55 17.11 1.58
C GLN A 199 -25.48 18.32 2.51
N LEU A 200 -24.34 19.01 2.53
CA LEU A 200 -24.26 20.30 3.20
C LEU A 200 -25.32 21.20 2.58
N HIS A 201 -26.43 21.32 3.28
CA HIS A 201 -27.42 22.35 2.97
C HIS A 201 -26.75 23.71 3.08
N GLU A 202 -27.09 24.59 2.14
CA GLU A 202 -26.62 25.97 2.10
C GLU A 202 -26.56 26.55 3.52
N ALA A 203 -25.38 27.06 3.87
CA ALA A 203 -25.09 27.79 5.09
C ALA A 203 -25.45 27.06 6.40
N VAL A 204 -24.51 26.31 6.91
CA VAL A 204 -24.44 26.06 8.36
C VAL A 204 -24.24 27.39 9.04
N THR A 205 -25.35 28.01 9.46
CA THR A 205 -25.37 29.35 10.01
C THR A 205 -25.12 29.42 11.52
N THR A 206 -24.97 28.29 12.20
CA THR A 206 -24.70 28.23 13.64
C THR A 206 -23.62 27.19 13.99
N GLU A 207 -22.81 27.49 15.00
CA GLU A 207 -21.79 26.64 15.57
C GLU A 207 -22.34 25.25 16.01
N GLN A 208 -23.61 25.23 16.44
CA GLN A 208 -24.33 24.03 16.84
C GLN A 208 -24.59 23.07 15.63
N GLN A 209 -24.87 23.60 14.46
CA GLN A 209 -25.08 22.80 13.25
C GLN A 209 -23.75 22.24 12.71
N LEU A 210 -22.65 22.99 12.85
CA LEU A 210 -21.29 22.53 12.58
C LEU A 210 -20.92 21.36 13.49
N GLN A 211 -21.17 21.48 14.80
CA GLN A 211 -20.88 20.40 15.77
C GLN A 211 -21.74 19.16 15.52
N THR A 212 -23.01 19.31 15.14
CA THR A 212 -23.89 18.18 14.83
C THR A 212 -23.46 17.47 13.54
N GLY A 213 -23.03 18.23 12.52
CA GLY A 213 -22.47 17.66 11.29
C GLY A 213 -21.17 16.89 11.54
N LEU A 214 -20.27 17.46 12.35
CA LEU A 214 -19.01 16.81 12.72
C LEU A 214 -19.24 15.57 13.60
N SER A 215 -20.19 15.60 14.53
CA SER A 215 -20.50 14.43 15.37
C SER A 215 -21.07 13.26 14.56
N ASN A 216 -21.89 13.53 13.55
CA ASN A 216 -22.41 12.49 12.67
C ASN A 216 -21.32 11.87 11.78
N LEU A 217 -20.30 12.62 11.36
CA LEU A 217 -19.12 12.10 10.65
C LEU A 217 -18.27 11.17 11.50
N TRP A 218 -18.30 11.29 12.82
CA TRP A 218 -17.55 10.44 13.75
C TRP A 218 -18.30 9.18 14.20
N TYR A 219 -19.62 9.16 14.10
CA TYR A 219 -20.45 8.07 14.65
C TYR A 219 -20.73 6.92 13.67
N ASP A 220 -20.55 7.09 12.37
CA ASP A 220 -20.80 6.06 11.35
C ASP A 220 -19.56 5.25 10.96
N TYR A 221 -18.55 5.20 11.82
CA TYR A 221 -17.43 4.30 11.63
C TYR A 221 -17.66 3.02 12.46
N PRO A 222 -18.10 1.91 11.86
CA PRO A 222 -18.13 0.63 12.55
C PRO A 222 -16.70 0.11 12.65
N GLY A 223 -15.95 0.63 13.61
CA GLY A 223 -14.59 0.21 13.88
C GLY A 223 -14.57 -0.71 15.07
N ASP A 224 -14.66 -2.01 14.82
CA ASP A 224 -14.20 -2.99 15.78
C ASP A 224 -12.68 -2.92 15.88
N TRP A 225 -12.21 -2.19 16.90
CA TRP A 225 -10.83 -2.26 17.36
C TRP A 225 -10.76 -3.29 18.49
N CYS A 226 -10.42 -4.54 18.15
CA CYS A 226 -9.81 -5.52 19.05
C CYS A 226 -8.63 -6.18 18.36
#